data_aa27b3606d2d92d3e1178030ee129cc8
#
_entry.id   aa27b3606d2d92d3e1178030ee129cc8
#
_cell.length_a   1.000
_cell.length_b   1.000
_cell.length_c   1.000
_cell.angle_alpha   90.00
_cell.angle_beta   90.00
_cell.angle_gamma   90.00
#
_symmetry.space_group_name_H-M   'P 1'
#
loop_
_entity.id
_entity.type
_entity.pdbx_description
1 polymer ?
#
loop_
_entity_poly.entity_id
_entity_poly.type
_entity_poly.pdbx_seq_one_letter_code
_entity_poly.pdbx_strand_id
1 'polypeptide(L)'
;MSVTIKRPEELELMREAGKILAKVHEQLGNELRPGMSTYEIDRIGEEMIRSFGCEPSFKNYCGYPASVCVSIDEEVVHGIPCKEKFIQEGDIVSLDIGVIHKGYHSDAARTHAVGEISKEAALLIERTRQSFFEGMKYATAGRHLYEISGAIGSYAESFGYGVVRDLCGHGIGTHLHEEPDIPNFKKFRRGIKLKSGMTLAVEPMINIGTPDVLWLDDEWTVITADMSLSAHYENTIIITDGRPEILTLTDSEIAAHIWE
;
A
#
# COMPACT_ATOMS: atom_id res chain seq x y z
N MET A 1 -12.29 18.04 -2.23
CA MET A 1 -13.33 17.58 -1.27
C MET A 1 -12.86 17.92 0.13
N SER A 2 -13.70 17.93 1.17
CA SER A 2 -13.25 18.16 2.55
C SER A 2 -12.88 16.83 3.19
N VAL A 3 -11.87 16.85 4.09
CA VAL A 3 -11.50 15.67 4.88
C VAL A 3 -12.70 15.18 5.70
N THR A 4 -13.01 13.90 5.63
CA THR A 4 -14.12 13.27 6.34
C THR A 4 -13.67 12.70 7.69
N ILE A 5 -14.55 12.80 8.69
CA ILE A 5 -14.38 12.11 9.98
C ILE A 5 -15.46 11.04 10.04
N LYS A 6 -15.05 9.79 10.14
CA LYS A 6 -15.96 8.65 10.15
C LYS A 6 -16.64 8.49 11.51
N ARG A 7 -17.92 8.17 11.50
CA ARG A 7 -18.70 7.85 12.70
C ARG A 7 -18.33 6.46 13.21
N PRO A 8 -18.59 6.13 14.49
CA PRO A 8 -18.23 4.83 15.05
C PRO A 8 -18.74 3.63 14.23
N GLU A 9 -19.97 3.67 13.73
CA GLU A 9 -20.55 2.62 12.90
C GLU A 9 -19.85 2.48 11.52
N GLU A 10 -19.37 3.58 10.96
CA GLU A 10 -18.60 3.59 9.70
C GLU A 10 -17.20 3.02 9.93
N LEU A 11 -16.58 3.36 11.06
CA LEU A 11 -15.28 2.79 11.45
C LEU A 11 -15.36 1.27 11.64
N GLU A 12 -16.48 0.74 12.15
CA GLU A 12 -16.65 -0.70 12.28
C GLU A 12 -16.70 -1.40 10.92
N LEU A 13 -17.40 -0.83 9.94
CA LEU A 13 -17.41 -1.36 8.57
C LEU A 13 -16.01 -1.33 7.93
N MET A 14 -15.24 -0.28 8.20
CA MET A 14 -13.85 -0.20 7.73
C MET A 14 -12.93 -1.21 8.42
N ARG A 15 -13.16 -1.53 9.72
CA ARG A 15 -12.46 -2.62 10.40
C ARG A 15 -12.78 -3.98 9.79
N GLU A 16 -14.06 -4.22 9.47
CA GLU A 16 -14.48 -5.44 8.77
C GLU A 16 -13.78 -5.54 7.40
N ALA A 17 -13.79 -4.47 6.61
CA ALA A 17 -13.12 -4.39 5.31
C ALA A 17 -11.61 -4.65 5.43
N GLY A 18 -10.94 -3.99 6.38
CA GLY A 18 -9.51 -4.15 6.61
C GLY A 18 -9.10 -5.57 7.00
N LYS A 19 -9.87 -6.21 7.89
CA LYS A 19 -9.63 -7.63 8.27
C LYS A 19 -9.81 -8.60 7.10
N ILE A 20 -10.79 -8.33 6.22
CA ILE A 20 -10.98 -9.14 5.01
C ILE A 20 -9.78 -8.95 4.08
N LEU A 21 -9.39 -7.70 3.83
CA LEU A 21 -8.27 -7.39 2.96
C LEU A 21 -6.95 -8.00 3.46
N ALA A 22 -6.69 -7.93 4.77
CA ALA A 22 -5.51 -8.56 5.39
C ALA A 22 -5.45 -10.08 5.10
N LYS A 23 -6.60 -10.78 5.18
CA LYS A 23 -6.68 -12.22 4.84
C LYS A 23 -6.45 -12.47 3.36
N VAL A 24 -6.98 -11.62 2.47
CA VAL A 24 -6.74 -11.73 1.03
C VAL A 24 -5.24 -11.57 0.74
N HIS A 25 -4.58 -10.57 1.33
CA HIS A 25 -3.14 -10.36 1.20
C HIS A 25 -2.32 -11.56 1.67
N GLU A 26 -2.63 -12.08 2.87
CA GLU A 26 -1.91 -13.23 3.42
C GLU A 26 -2.08 -14.48 2.55
N GLN A 27 -3.31 -14.77 2.12
CA GLN A 27 -3.58 -15.92 1.28
C GLN A 27 -2.94 -15.79 -0.11
N LEU A 28 -3.12 -14.64 -0.78
CA LEU A 28 -2.58 -14.42 -2.11
C LEU A 28 -1.04 -14.38 -2.10
N GLY A 29 -0.43 -13.74 -1.11
CA GLY A 29 1.02 -13.73 -0.94
C GLY A 29 1.62 -15.13 -0.77
N ASN A 30 0.93 -16.03 -0.05
CA ASN A 30 1.33 -17.42 0.13
C ASN A 30 1.18 -18.28 -1.13
N GLU A 31 0.36 -17.85 -2.10
CA GLU A 31 0.18 -18.56 -3.38
C GLU A 31 1.26 -18.22 -4.41
N LEU A 32 2.03 -17.14 -4.20
CA LEU A 32 3.04 -16.71 -5.16
C LEU A 32 4.13 -17.77 -5.35
N ARG A 33 4.40 -18.12 -6.60
CA ARG A 33 5.46 -19.04 -7.00
C ARG A 33 6.01 -18.68 -8.38
N PRO A 34 7.29 -18.95 -8.67
CA PRO A 34 7.85 -18.71 -9.99
C PRO A 34 7.03 -19.38 -11.10
N GLY A 35 6.88 -18.69 -12.22
CA GLY A 35 6.13 -19.13 -13.39
C GLY A 35 4.64 -18.80 -13.39
N MET A 36 4.09 -18.20 -12.32
CA MET A 36 2.74 -17.64 -12.39
C MET A 36 2.72 -16.40 -13.27
N SER A 37 1.70 -16.25 -14.11
CA SER A 37 1.45 -14.99 -14.81
C SER A 37 0.81 -13.96 -13.87
N THR A 38 1.08 -12.68 -14.10
CA THR A 38 0.43 -11.60 -13.33
C THR A 38 -1.10 -11.63 -13.49
N TYR A 39 -1.60 -12.08 -14.65
CA TYR A 39 -3.03 -12.32 -14.88
C TYR A 39 -3.59 -13.44 -13.97
N GLU A 40 -2.84 -14.52 -13.75
CA GLU A 40 -3.26 -15.60 -12.84
C GLU A 40 -3.34 -15.09 -11.40
N ILE A 41 -2.40 -14.25 -10.98
CA ILE A 41 -2.38 -13.63 -9.66
C ILE A 41 -3.62 -12.74 -9.46
N ASP A 42 -3.94 -11.87 -10.44
CA ASP A 42 -5.13 -11.03 -10.42
C ASP A 42 -6.42 -11.85 -10.31
N ARG A 43 -6.54 -12.89 -11.14
CA ARG A 43 -7.72 -13.77 -11.13
C ARG A 43 -7.93 -14.44 -9.77
N ILE A 44 -6.86 -14.96 -9.17
CA ILE A 44 -6.92 -15.59 -7.84
C ILE A 44 -7.30 -14.54 -6.78
N GLY A 45 -6.69 -13.35 -6.83
CA GLY A 45 -7.01 -12.24 -5.93
C GLY A 45 -8.48 -11.82 -6.04
N GLU A 46 -9.01 -11.66 -7.25
CA GLU A 46 -10.43 -11.34 -7.45
C GLU A 46 -11.35 -12.43 -6.90
N GLU A 47 -11.03 -13.70 -7.15
CA GLU A 47 -11.81 -14.83 -6.61
C GLU A 47 -11.82 -14.84 -5.08
N MET A 48 -10.67 -14.56 -4.44
CA MET A 48 -10.56 -14.45 -2.99
C MET A 48 -11.42 -13.29 -2.47
N ILE A 49 -11.30 -12.08 -3.03
CA ILE A 49 -12.11 -10.91 -2.63
C ILE A 49 -13.60 -11.24 -2.69
N ARG A 50 -14.05 -11.81 -3.81
CA ARG A 50 -15.46 -12.18 -4.01
C ARG A 50 -15.94 -13.29 -3.08
N SER A 51 -15.07 -14.22 -2.70
CA SER A 51 -15.39 -15.31 -1.77
C SER A 51 -15.77 -14.81 -0.37
N PHE A 52 -15.26 -13.63 0.02
CA PHE A 52 -15.63 -12.94 1.25
C PHE A 52 -16.89 -12.06 1.11
N GLY A 53 -17.57 -12.09 -0.05
CA GLY A 53 -18.74 -11.25 -0.32
C GLY A 53 -18.40 -9.78 -0.54
N CYS A 54 -17.16 -9.47 -0.87
CA CYS A 54 -16.68 -8.13 -1.18
C CYS A 54 -16.54 -7.91 -2.70
N GLU A 55 -16.37 -6.64 -3.09
CA GLU A 55 -16.05 -6.24 -4.45
C GLU A 55 -14.60 -5.71 -4.50
N PRO A 56 -13.85 -5.92 -5.62
CA PRO A 56 -12.53 -5.32 -5.78
C PRO A 56 -12.66 -3.79 -5.99
N SER A 57 -11.86 -3.00 -5.27
CA SER A 57 -11.91 -1.54 -5.34
C SER A 57 -11.36 -0.98 -6.65
N PHE A 58 -10.39 -1.66 -7.27
CA PHE A 58 -9.65 -1.12 -8.42
C PHE A 58 -10.30 -1.40 -9.76
N LYS A 59 -11.02 -2.53 -9.87
CA LYS A 59 -11.61 -2.94 -11.14
C LYS A 59 -12.59 -1.90 -11.67
N ASN A 60 -12.29 -1.35 -12.85
CA ASN A 60 -13.00 -0.24 -13.50
C ASN A 60 -12.91 1.12 -12.77
N TYR A 61 -12.12 1.24 -11.71
CA TYR A 61 -11.86 2.53 -11.08
C TYR A 61 -11.01 3.39 -12.02
N CYS A 62 -11.54 4.53 -12.43
CA CYS A 62 -10.94 5.43 -13.43
C CYS A 62 -10.46 4.73 -14.71
N GLY A 63 -11.01 3.54 -15.03
CA GLY A 63 -10.65 2.76 -16.22
C GLY A 63 -9.58 1.69 -15.98
N TYR A 64 -9.07 1.51 -14.74
CA TYR A 64 -8.13 0.43 -14.44
C TYR A 64 -8.77 -0.95 -14.69
N PRO A 65 -8.11 -1.87 -15.44
CA PRO A 65 -8.79 -3.06 -15.98
C PRO A 65 -8.86 -4.25 -15.02
N ALA A 66 -8.09 -4.25 -13.92
CA ALA A 66 -7.86 -5.40 -13.06
C ALA A 66 -8.33 -5.18 -11.62
N SER A 67 -8.33 -6.24 -10.81
CA SER A 67 -8.73 -6.25 -9.40
C SER A 67 -7.56 -6.07 -8.45
N VAL A 68 -6.36 -6.48 -8.88
CA VAL A 68 -5.09 -6.41 -8.17
C VAL A 68 -4.08 -5.70 -9.04
N CYS A 69 -3.31 -4.77 -8.48
CA CYS A 69 -2.10 -4.27 -9.14
C CYS A 69 -0.95 -5.25 -8.84
N VAL A 70 -0.24 -5.68 -9.87
CA VAL A 70 0.89 -6.62 -9.74
C VAL A 70 2.13 -5.98 -10.36
N SER A 71 2.97 -5.40 -9.51
CA SER A 71 4.16 -4.66 -9.93
C SER A 71 5.42 -5.46 -9.60
N ILE A 72 6.30 -5.67 -10.58
CA ILE A 72 7.50 -6.52 -10.47
C ILE A 72 8.75 -5.65 -10.54
N ASP A 73 9.69 -5.85 -9.62
CA ASP A 73 11.04 -5.27 -9.58
C ASP A 73 11.06 -3.73 -9.68
N GLU A 74 11.35 -3.18 -10.87
CA GLU A 74 11.36 -1.73 -11.12
C GLU A 74 9.97 -1.09 -11.20
N GLU A 75 8.91 -1.88 -11.26
CA GLU A 75 7.56 -1.34 -11.22
C GLU A 75 7.20 -0.90 -9.81
N VAL A 76 6.91 0.37 -9.69
CA VAL A 76 6.59 1.00 -8.41
C VAL A 76 5.18 0.63 -7.97
N VAL A 77 4.18 0.93 -8.83
CA VAL A 77 2.75 0.70 -8.58
C VAL A 77 1.97 0.55 -9.89
N HIS A 78 0.72 0.16 -9.77
CA HIS A 78 -0.30 0.10 -10.83
C HIS A 78 0.07 -0.84 -11.98
N GLY A 79 0.97 -1.81 -11.78
CA GLY A 79 1.28 -2.81 -12.80
C GLY A 79 0.02 -3.54 -13.25
N ILE A 80 -0.30 -3.44 -14.57
CA ILE A 80 -1.48 -4.09 -15.15
C ILE A 80 -1.19 -5.59 -15.33
N PRO A 81 -1.98 -6.47 -14.71
CA PRO A 81 -1.85 -7.92 -14.90
C PRO A 81 -2.06 -8.34 -16.35
N CYS A 82 -1.15 -9.15 -16.89
CA CYS A 82 -1.28 -9.71 -18.23
C CYS A 82 -0.83 -11.19 -18.28
N LYS A 83 -1.17 -11.89 -19.35
CA LYS A 83 -0.91 -13.33 -19.52
C LYS A 83 0.52 -13.63 -19.92
N GLU A 84 1.19 -12.66 -20.49
CA GLU A 84 2.54 -12.78 -21.05
C GLU A 84 3.64 -12.37 -20.07
N LYS A 85 3.28 -11.79 -18.91
CA LYS A 85 4.21 -11.37 -17.87
C LYS A 85 4.18 -12.37 -16.71
N PHE A 86 5.32 -12.98 -16.44
CA PHE A 86 5.47 -14.05 -15.44
C PHE A 86 6.44 -13.62 -14.35
N ILE A 87 6.08 -13.89 -13.09
CA ILE A 87 7.00 -13.75 -11.97
C ILE A 87 8.04 -14.88 -11.99
N GLN A 88 9.28 -14.59 -11.64
CA GLN A 88 10.42 -15.50 -11.72
C GLN A 88 11.08 -15.64 -10.35
N GLU A 89 11.91 -16.67 -10.21
CA GLU A 89 12.79 -16.82 -9.06
C GLU A 89 13.74 -15.63 -8.96
N GLY A 90 13.77 -14.98 -7.81
CA GLY A 90 14.60 -13.81 -7.56
C GLY A 90 13.87 -12.46 -7.66
N ASP A 91 12.67 -12.43 -8.26
CA ASP A 91 11.85 -11.21 -8.35
C ASP A 91 11.33 -10.78 -6.97
N ILE A 92 11.05 -9.49 -6.84
CA ILE A 92 10.20 -8.93 -5.81
C ILE A 92 8.90 -8.46 -6.45
N VAL A 93 7.77 -8.79 -5.84
CA VAL A 93 6.43 -8.51 -6.40
C VAL A 93 5.60 -7.74 -5.40
N SER A 94 5.25 -6.52 -5.76
CA SER A 94 4.29 -5.70 -5.01
C SER A 94 2.87 -6.05 -5.45
N LEU A 95 2.10 -6.57 -4.51
CA LEU A 95 0.65 -6.75 -4.65
C LEU A 95 -0.03 -5.58 -3.96
N ASP A 96 -0.83 -4.85 -4.70
CA ASP A 96 -1.67 -3.78 -4.18
C ASP A 96 -3.13 -4.15 -4.44
N ILE A 97 -3.93 -4.18 -3.36
CA ILE A 97 -5.27 -4.76 -3.34
C ILE A 97 -6.21 -3.87 -2.54
N GLY A 98 -7.33 -3.52 -3.16
CA GLY A 98 -8.42 -2.84 -2.48
C GLY A 98 -9.71 -3.68 -2.44
N VAL A 99 -10.45 -3.61 -1.34
CA VAL A 99 -11.77 -4.25 -1.20
C VAL A 99 -12.84 -3.24 -0.87
N ILE A 100 -14.06 -3.49 -1.37
CA ILE A 100 -15.27 -2.77 -0.96
C ILE A 100 -16.13 -3.72 -0.13
N HIS A 101 -16.34 -3.38 1.14
CA HIS A 101 -17.22 -4.10 2.04
C HIS A 101 -18.37 -3.20 2.49
N LYS A 102 -19.62 -3.56 2.14
CA LYS A 102 -20.82 -2.78 2.49
C LYS A 102 -20.70 -1.27 2.16
N GLY A 103 -20.04 -0.95 1.03
CA GLY A 103 -19.87 0.43 0.56
C GLY A 103 -18.69 1.19 1.15
N TYR A 104 -17.82 0.54 1.93
CA TYR A 104 -16.58 1.11 2.45
C TYR A 104 -15.36 0.43 1.86
N HIS A 105 -14.39 1.24 1.44
CA HIS A 105 -13.11 0.78 0.89
C HIS A 105 -12.10 0.51 2.00
N SER A 106 -11.24 -0.45 1.76
CA SER A 106 -9.96 -0.63 2.45
C SER A 106 -8.89 -0.94 1.42
N ASP A 107 -7.69 -0.42 1.63
CA ASP A 107 -6.56 -0.48 0.72
C ASP A 107 -5.30 -0.92 1.44
N ALA A 108 -4.48 -1.74 0.76
CA ALA A 108 -3.21 -2.21 1.29
C ALA A 108 -2.29 -2.75 0.21
N ALA A 109 -0.98 -2.58 0.39
CA ALA A 109 0.04 -3.15 -0.48
C ALA A 109 1.15 -3.86 0.30
N ARG A 110 1.68 -4.92 -0.30
CA ARG A 110 2.81 -5.69 0.21
C ARG A 110 3.74 -6.10 -0.91
N THR A 111 5.03 -5.95 -0.69
CA THR A 111 6.06 -6.50 -1.57
C THR A 111 6.51 -7.86 -1.06
N HIS A 112 6.43 -8.88 -1.91
CA HIS A 112 6.77 -10.27 -1.62
C HIS A 112 8.03 -10.70 -2.37
N ALA A 113 8.83 -11.55 -1.73
CA ALA A 113 9.92 -12.25 -2.40
C ALA A 113 9.39 -13.46 -3.18
N VAL A 114 9.89 -13.68 -4.39
CA VAL A 114 9.62 -14.88 -5.18
C VAL A 114 10.84 -15.79 -5.11
N GLY A 115 10.78 -16.82 -4.26
CA GLY A 115 11.92 -17.68 -3.98
C GLY A 115 13.07 -16.98 -3.26
N GLU A 116 14.34 -17.25 -3.68
CA GLU A 116 15.50 -16.61 -3.09
C GLU A 116 15.80 -15.27 -3.78
N ILE A 117 15.72 -14.18 -3.05
CA ILE A 117 16.01 -12.82 -3.52
C ILE A 117 17.40 -12.33 -3.05
N SER A 118 17.91 -11.27 -3.66
CA SER A 118 19.14 -10.62 -3.23
C SER A 118 19.01 -10.01 -1.83
N LYS A 119 20.14 -9.88 -1.13
CA LYS A 119 20.17 -9.18 0.18
C LYS A 119 19.71 -7.73 0.07
N GLU A 120 20.01 -7.09 -1.05
CA GLU A 120 19.62 -5.71 -1.33
C GLU A 120 18.10 -5.60 -1.46
N ALA A 121 17.45 -6.50 -2.21
CA ALA A 121 16.00 -6.58 -2.34
C ALA A 121 15.33 -6.87 -0.98
N ALA A 122 15.86 -7.82 -0.20
CA ALA A 122 15.34 -8.13 1.12
C ALA A 122 15.41 -6.93 2.08
N LEU A 123 16.52 -6.17 2.06
CA LEU A 123 16.67 -4.94 2.84
C LEU A 123 15.73 -3.82 2.35
N LEU A 124 15.49 -3.71 1.04
CA LEU A 124 14.52 -2.76 0.51
C LEU A 124 13.12 -3.04 1.05
N ILE A 125 12.63 -4.27 0.94
CA ILE A 125 11.31 -4.69 1.45
C ILE A 125 11.19 -4.38 2.95
N GLU A 126 12.19 -4.80 3.75
CA GLU A 126 12.20 -4.59 5.20
C GLU A 126 12.16 -3.10 5.55
N ARG A 127 12.99 -2.27 4.92
CA ARG A 127 13.10 -0.84 5.20
C ARG A 127 11.89 -0.06 4.70
N THR A 128 11.29 -0.47 3.57
CA THR A 128 10.04 0.11 3.10
C THR A 128 8.93 -0.13 4.11
N ARG A 129 8.78 -1.36 4.58
CA ARG A 129 7.85 -1.71 5.66
C ARG A 129 8.14 -0.91 6.95
N GLN A 130 9.40 -0.86 7.39
CA GLN A 130 9.77 -0.14 8.60
C GLN A 130 9.52 1.36 8.48
N SER A 131 9.70 1.95 7.30
CA SER A 131 9.41 3.39 7.07
C SER A 131 7.97 3.73 7.40
N PHE A 132 7.01 2.86 7.04
CA PHE A 132 5.61 3.02 7.42
C PHE A 132 5.46 3.10 8.95
N PHE A 133 6.07 2.16 9.71
CA PHE A 133 5.97 2.15 11.17
C PHE A 133 6.65 3.36 11.83
N GLU A 134 7.72 3.90 11.23
CA GLU A 134 8.29 5.18 11.68
C GLU A 134 7.27 6.32 11.54
N GLY A 135 6.51 6.35 10.44
CA GLY A 135 5.39 7.28 10.25
C GLY A 135 4.29 7.11 11.29
N MET A 136 3.93 5.87 11.61
CA MET A 136 2.86 5.57 12.58
C MET A 136 3.10 6.10 13.99
N LYS A 137 4.34 6.35 14.37
CA LYS A 137 4.68 7.03 15.65
C LYS A 137 4.11 8.45 15.76
N TYR A 138 3.72 9.04 14.63
CA TYR A 138 3.17 10.39 14.51
C TYR A 138 1.68 10.42 14.12
N ALA A 139 1.08 9.28 13.84
CA ALA A 139 -0.31 9.15 13.37
C ALA A 139 -1.33 9.22 14.53
N THR A 140 -1.30 10.32 15.28
CA THR A 140 -2.14 10.53 16.47
C THR A 140 -2.92 11.84 16.35
N ALA A 141 -4.14 11.88 16.84
CA ALA A 141 -4.95 13.10 16.87
C ALA A 141 -4.21 14.26 17.57
N GLY A 142 -4.32 15.45 16.99
CA GLY A 142 -3.61 16.63 17.46
C GLY A 142 -2.26 16.88 16.80
N ARG A 143 -1.60 15.88 16.24
CA ARG A 143 -0.41 16.03 15.40
C ARG A 143 -0.75 16.54 14.00
N HIS A 144 0.26 16.79 13.19
CA HIS A 144 0.09 17.24 11.82
C HIS A 144 0.46 16.16 10.82
N LEU A 145 -0.29 16.09 9.70
CA LEU A 145 -0.15 15.07 8.67
C LEU A 145 1.29 14.88 8.18
N TYR A 146 1.99 15.98 7.90
CA TYR A 146 3.35 15.91 7.35
C TYR A 146 4.43 15.56 8.37
N GLU A 147 4.07 15.32 9.64
CA GLU A 147 4.95 14.66 10.60
C GLU A 147 5.07 13.16 10.26
N ILE A 148 3.96 12.52 9.82
CA ILE A 148 3.96 11.16 9.28
C ILE A 148 4.86 11.10 8.05
N SER A 149 4.58 11.94 7.04
CA SER A 149 5.32 12.03 5.79
C SER A 149 6.83 12.23 6.01
N GLY A 150 7.18 13.13 6.93
CA GLY A 150 8.57 13.43 7.25
C GLY A 150 9.30 12.27 7.93
N ALA A 151 8.63 11.52 8.79
CA ALA A 151 9.21 10.36 9.47
C ALA A 151 9.47 9.21 8.47
N ILE A 152 8.49 8.92 7.59
CA ILE A 152 8.63 7.93 6.52
C ILE A 152 9.84 8.26 5.65
N GLY A 153 9.85 9.46 5.05
CA GLY A 153 10.89 9.87 4.13
C GLY A 153 12.27 9.93 4.77
N SER A 154 12.38 10.55 5.96
CA SER A 154 13.67 10.65 6.65
C SER A 154 14.27 9.30 7.01
N TYR A 155 13.43 8.30 7.35
CA TYR A 155 13.90 6.94 7.61
C TYR A 155 14.45 6.30 6.33
N ALA A 156 13.70 6.28 5.23
CA ALA A 156 14.14 5.68 3.97
C ALA A 156 15.38 6.39 3.38
N GLU A 157 15.36 7.72 3.35
CA GLU A 157 16.48 8.54 2.86
C GLU A 157 17.77 8.36 3.69
N SER A 158 17.67 7.98 4.98
CA SER A 158 18.86 7.71 5.82
C SER A 158 19.69 6.51 5.35
N PHE A 159 19.10 5.63 4.54
CA PHE A 159 19.77 4.50 3.90
C PHE A 159 20.19 4.78 2.45
N GLY A 160 19.95 6.00 1.96
CA GLY A 160 20.26 6.40 0.59
C GLY A 160 19.18 6.00 -0.43
N TYR A 161 18.00 5.61 0.02
CA TYR A 161 16.89 5.22 -0.87
C TYR A 161 16.13 6.43 -1.41
N GLY A 162 15.62 6.29 -2.64
CA GLY A 162 14.70 7.24 -3.26
C GLY A 162 13.29 7.08 -2.70
N VAL A 163 12.70 8.17 -2.24
CA VAL A 163 11.28 8.20 -1.83
C VAL A 163 10.47 8.82 -2.95
N VAL A 164 9.56 8.06 -3.54
CA VAL A 164 8.72 8.51 -4.67
C VAL A 164 7.93 9.77 -4.29
N ARG A 165 7.89 10.75 -5.21
CA ARG A 165 7.32 12.08 -4.93
C ARG A 165 6.10 12.42 -5.77
N ASP A 166 5.92 11.75 -6.90
CA ASP A 166 4.84 12.00 -7.86
C ASP A 166 3.55 11.26 -7.51
N LEU A 167 3.65 10.33 -6.54
CA LEU A 167 2.55 9.54 -6.00
C LEU A 167 2.48 9.75 -4.48
N CYS A 168 1.29 9.53 -3.93
CA CYS A 168 1.07 9.77 -2.50
C CYS A 168 -0.13 8.95 -2.00
N GLY A 169 -0.16 8.68 -0.71
CA GLY A 169 -1.30 8.13 -0.02
C GLY A 169 -2.48 9.10 0.05
N HIS A 170 -3.59 8.65 0.56
CA HIS A 170 -4.85 9.36 0.50
C HIS A 170 -5.76 9.11 1.71
N GLY A 171 -6.77 9.95 1.89
CA GLY A 171 -7.92 9.60 2.71
C GLY A 171 -8.71 8.47 2.04
N ILE A 172 -9.40 7.66 2.83
CA ILE A 172 -10.18 6.52 2.32
C ILE A 172 -11.49 6.36 3.12
N GLY A 173 -12.54 5.83 2.48
CA GLY A 173 -13.82 5.64 3.13
C GLY A 173 -14.88 5.10 2.19
N THR A 174 -15.92 5.88 1.91
CA THR A 174 -16.95 5.52 0.90
C THR A 174 -16.45 5.71 -0.53
N HIS A 175 -15.33 6.40 -0.69
CA HIS A 175 -14.58 6.48 -1.95
C HIS A 175 -13.19 5.92 -1.71
N LEU A 176 -12.61 5.32 -2.75
CA LEU A 176 -11.24 4.80 -2.70
C LEU A 176 -10.26 5.93 -2.37
N HIS A 177 -10.30 7.01 -3.14
CA HIS A 177 -9.51 8.21 -2.88
C HIS A 177 -10.38 9.32 -2.30
N GLU A 178 -10.09 9.71 -1.07
CA GLU A 178 -10.64 10.87 -0.38
C GLU A 178 -9.51 11.84 0.01
N GLU A 179 -9.85 13.07 0.36
CA GLU A 179 -8.89 13.98 1.02
C GLU A 179 -8.48 13.45 2.41
N PRO A 180 -7.24 13.64 2.84
CA PRO A 180 -6.18 14.44 2.21
C PRO A 180 -5.19 13.59 1.39
N ASP A 181 -4.40 14.23 0.51
CA ASP A 181 -3.18 13.63 -0.03
C ASP A 181 -2.12 13.47 1.06
N ILE A 182 -1.45 12.30 1.07
CA ILE A 182 -0.48 11.90 2.10
C ILE A 182 0.88 11.59 1.43
N PRO A 183 1.71 12.59 1.16
CA PRO A 183 3.05 12.35 0.61
C PRO A 183 3.92 11.57 1.59
N ASN A 184 4.85 10.76 1.07
CA ASN A 184 5.75 9.94 1.87
C ASN A 184 7.12 10.61 2.14
N PHE A 185 7.25 11.88 1.89
CA PHE A 185 8.48 12.66 2.05
C PHE A 185 8.25 13.97 2.82
N LYS A 186 9.32 14.52 3.36
CA LYS A 186 9.27 15.75 4.16
C LYS A 186 8.78 16.93 3.35
N LYS A 187 7.73 17.60 3.83
CA LYS A 187 7.22 18.86 3.29
C LYS A 187 7.65 20.05 4.16
N PHE A 188 7.73 21.23 3.55
CA PHE A 188 8.06 22.47 4.27
C PHE A 188 6.95 22.88 5.25
N ARG A 189 5.69 22.68 4.89
CA ARG A 189 4.52 22.97 5.73
C ARG A 189 4.21 21.76 6.62
N ARG A 190 3.34 21.97 7.65
CA ARG A 190 2.94 20.90 8.59
C ARG A 190 1.81 20.03 8.07
N GLY A 191 1.08 20.46 7.03
CA GLY A 191 -0.16 19.80 6.61
C GLY A 191 -1.33 20.06 7.56
N ILE A 192 -2.42 19.34 7.34
CA ILE A 192 -3.60 19.42 8.19
C ILE A 192 -3.34 18.85 9.59
N LYS A 193 -4.14 19.28 10.56
CA LYS A 193 -4.14 18.70 11.89
C LYS A 193 -4.98 17.41 11.89
N LEU A 194 -4.38 16.31 12.34
CA LEU A 194 -5.04 15.02 12.45
C LEU A 194 -6.13 15.06 13.53
N LYS A 195 -7.24 14.37 13.27
CA LYS A 195 -8.37 14.24 14.19
C LYS A 195 -8.76 12.77 14.32
N SER A 196 -9.18 12.38 15.50
CA SER A 196 -9.72 11.04 15.74
C SER A 196 -10.90 10.75 14.80
N GLY A 197 -10.96 9.55 14.24
CA GLY A 197 -11.94 9.13 13.23
C GLY A 197 -11.57 9.46 11.77
N MET A 198 -10.44 10.10 11.50
CA MET A 198 -9.88 10.13 10.13
C MET A 198 -9.39 8.74 9.73
N THR A 199 -9.65 8.34 8.49
CA THR A 199 -9.18 7.08 7.89
C THR A 199 -8.30 7.40 6.70
N LEU A 200 -7.12 6.80 6.67
CA LEU A 200 -6.03 7.13 5.75
C LEU A 200 -5.42 5.85 5.18
N ALA A 201 -5.09 5.86 3.91
CA ALA A 201 -4.19 4.93 3.24
C ALA A 201 -2.79 5.55 3.26
N VAL A 202 -1.86 4.93 3.96
CA VAL A 202 -0.47 5.40 4.09
C VAL A 202 0.42 4.39 3.39
N GLU A 203 1.12 4.82 2.34
CA GLU A 203 1.67 3.91 1.32
C GLU A 203 3.08 4.31 0.86
N PRO A 204 4.14 4.17 1.68
CA PRO A 204 5.49 4.41 1.20
C PRO A 204 5.86 3.54 -0.01
N MET A 205 6.27 4.22 -1.08
CA MET A 205 6.88 3.68 -2.29
C MET A 205 8.35 4.09 -2.29
N ILE A 206 9.24 3.12 -2.19
CA ILE A 206 10.67 3.33 -1.95
C ILE A 206 11.48 2.62 -3.03
N ASN A 207 12.38 3.37 -3.67
CA ASN A 207 13.28 2.88 -4.71
C ASN A 207 14.69 2.69 -4.14
N ILE A 208 15.43 1.70 -4.60
CA ILE A 208 16.86 1.57 -4.27
C ILE A 208 17.64 2.77 -4.79
N GLY A 209 17.27 3.26 -5.98
CA GLY A 209 17.93 4.35 -6.68
C GLY A 209 17.28 5.71 -6.49
N THR A 210 16.97 6.39 -7.59
CA THR A 210 16.40 7.75 -7.56
C THR A 210 14.93 7.78 -7.16
N PRO A 211 14.41 8.89 -6.64
CA PRO A 211 12.98 9.04 -6.38
C PRO A 211 12.14 9.24 -7.63
N ASP A 212 12.78 9.42 -8.79
CA ASP A 212 12.11 9.77 -10.04
C ASP A 212 11.45 8.55 -10.68
N VAL A 213 10.30 8.76 -11.30
CA VAL A 213 9.48 7.71 -11.89
C VAL A 213 9.05 8.07 -13.31
N LEU A 214 8.67 7.06 -14.09
CA LEU A 214 8.13 7.20 -15.44
C LEU A 214 6.84 6.39 -15.54
N TRP A 215 5.90 6.86 -16.38
CA TRP A 215 4.70 6.12 -16.74
C TRP A 215 4.92 5.37 -18.04
N LEU A 216 4.49 4.12 -18.12
CA LEU A 216 4.52 3.35 -19.35
C LEU A 216 3.39 3.78 -20.30
N ASP A 217 3.46 3.31 -21.55
CA ASP A 217 2.49 3.64 -22.60
C ASP A 217 1.06 3.10 -22.32
N ASP A 218 0.91 2.24 -21.32
CA ASP A 218 -0.38 1.75 -20.83
C ASP A 218 -1.15 2.77 -19.97
N GLU A 219 -0.54 3.95 -19.71
CA GLU A 219 -1.06 5.07 -18.94
C GLU A 219 -1.27 4.76 -17.44
N TRP A 220 -0.89 3.56 -16.95
CA TRP A 220 -1.07 3.11 -15.57
C TRP A 220 0.23 2.72 -14.88
N THR A 221 0.98 1.78 -15.49
CA THR A 221 2.17 1.22 -14.86
C THR A 221 3.22 2.29 -14.64
N VAL A 222 3.64 2.47 -13.39
CA VAL A 222 4.70 3.39 -12.99
C VAL A 222 5.96 2.61 -12.71
N ILE A 223 7.07 3.00 -13.32
CA ILE A 223 8.39 2.39 -13.12
C ILE A 223 9.39 3.40 -12.54
N THR A 224 10.46 2.90 -11.92
CA THR A 224 11.60 3.74 -11.53
C THR A 224 12.32 4.26 -12.78
N ALA A 225 12.71 5.54 -12.77
CA ALA A 225 13.35 6.16 -13.94
C ALA A 225 14.76 5.58 -14.25
N ASP A 226 15.40 4.97 -13.27
CA ASP A 226 16.72 4.37 -13.37
C ASP A 226 16.69 2.82 -13.42
N MET A 227 15.51 2.23 -13.54
CA MET A 227 15.31 0.76 -13.58
C MET A 227 15.78 0.05 -12.31
N SER A 228 15.92 0.77 -11.19
CA SER A 228 16.24 0.17 -9.89
C SER A 228 15.00 -0.47 -9.26
N LEU A 229 15.21 -1.43 -8.33
CA LEU A 229 14.13 -2.09 -7.62
C LEU A 229 13.31 -1.09 -6.81
N SER A 230 12.01 -1.30 -6.77
CA SER A 230 11.06 -0.57 -5.94
C SER A 230 10.29 -1.51 -5.03
N ALA A 231 9.95 -1.04 -3.84
CA ALA A 231 9.04 -1.74 -2.92
C ALA A 231 7.92 -0.82 -2.44
N HIS A 232 6.76 -1.40 -2.26
CA HIS A 232 5.54 -0.75 -1.80
C HIS A 232 5.01 -1.44 -0.54
N TYR A 233 4.70 -0.64 0.48
CA TYR A 233 4.07 -1.13 1.70
C TYR A 233 2.98 -0.17 2.15
N GLU A 234 1.77 -0.65 2.26
CA GLU A 234 0.61 0.19 2.54
C GLU A 234 -0.30 -0.43 3.57
N ASN A 235 -0.95 0.43 4.36
CA ASN A 235 -2.08 0.05 5.20
C ASN A 235 -3.13 1.16 5.29
N THR A 236 -4.39 0.74 5.35
CA THR A 236 -5.48 1.57 5.84
C THR A 236 -5.39 1.68 7.37
N ILE A 237 -5.43 2.93 7.87
CA ILE A 237 -5.36 3.23 9.31
C ILE A 237 -6.52 4.11 9.78
N ILE A 238 -6.82 4.05 11.08
CA ILE A 238 -7.68 5.01 11.76
C ILE A 238 -6.82 5.86 12.69
N ILE A 239 -6.95 7.18 12.59
CA ILE A 239 -6.38 8.10 13.57
C ILE A 239 -7.21 8.05 14.85
N THR A 240 -6.55 7.86 15.98
CA THR A 240 -7.13 7.84 17.32
C THR A 240 -6.50 8.90 18.21
N ASP A 241 -6.99 9.07 19.44
CA ASP A 241 -6.37 9.95 20.44
C ASP A 241 -5.06 9.37 21.02
N GLY A 242 -4.80 8.08 20.77
CA GLY A 242 -3.56 7.38 21.12
C GLY A 242 -2.81 6.89 19.89
N ARG A 243 -2.30 5.65 19.95
CA ARG A 243 -1.70 4.97 18.79
C ARG A 243 -2.75 4.79 17.69
N PRO A 244 -2.38 4.92 16.41
CA PRO A 244 -3.31 4.64 15.31
C PRO A 244 -3.73 3.16 15.33
N GLU A 245 -4.93 2.89 14.86
CA GLU A 245 -5.39 1.54 14.59
C GLU A 245 -5.05 1.19 13.14
N ILE A 246 -4.25 0.16 12.92
CA ILE A 246 -3.90 -0.32 11.57
C ILE A 246 -4.86 -1.45 11.23
N LEU A 247 -5.68 -1.25 10.18
CA LEU A 247 -6.80 -2.15 9.88
C LEU A 247 -6.42 -3.37 9.06
N THR A 248 -5.29 -3.30 8.35
CA THR A 248 -4.92 -4.25 7.29
C THR A 248 -3.67 -5.08 7.61
N LEU A 249 -3.24 -5.13 8.88
CA LEU A 249 -2.18 -6.06 9.29
C LEU A 249 -2.64 -7.50 9.13
N THR A 250 -1.80 -8.32 8.49
CA THR A 250 -2.04 -9.75 8.33
C THR A 250 -1.85 -10.51 9.65
N ASP A 251 -2.40 -11.71 9.76
CA ASP A 251 -2.25 -12.53 10.98
C ASP A 251 -0.77 -12.86 11.25
N SER A 252 0.04 -13.06 10.20
CA SER A 252 1.49 -13.27 10.32
C SER A 252 2.23 -12.02 10.80
N GLU A 253 1.85 -10.82 10.33
CA GLU A 253 2.42 -9.55 10.79
C GLU A 253 2.08 -9.28 12.27
N ILE A 254 0.85 -9.59 12.69
CA ILE A 254 0.43 -9.47 14.09
C ILE A 254 1.20 -10.44 14.97
N ALA A 255 1.34 -11.71 14.54
CA ALA A 255 2.08 -12.74 15.28
C ALA A 255 3.59 -12.41 15.39
N ALA A 256 4.14 -11.73 14.41
CA ALA A 256 5.54 -11.27 14.43
C ALA A 256 5.77 -9.99 15.24
N HIS A 257 4.75 -9.43 15.90
CA HIS A 257 4.82 -8.22 16.73
C HIS A 257 5.48 -7.02 16.01
N ILE A 258 5.27 -6.89 14.71
CA ILE A 258 5.96 -5.86 13.88
C ILE A 258 5.62 -4.42 14.26
N TRP A 259 4.59 -4.21 15.09
CA TRP A 259 4.11 -2.89 15.53
C TRP A 259 4.21 -2.70 17.08
N GLU A 260 4.89 -3.52 17.83
CA GLU A 260 5.05 -3.39 19.31
C GLU A 260 6.21 -2.50 19.74
#